data_ef7fc17ceba51993efb2afcb3d2bb756
#
_entry.id   ef7fc17ceba51993efb2afcb3d2bb756
#
_cell.length_a   1.000
_cell.length_b   1.000
_cell.length_c   1.000
_cell.angle_alpha   90.00
_cell.angle_beta   90.00
_cell.angle_gamma   90.00
#
_symmetry.space_group_name_H-M   'P 1'
#
loop_
_entity.id
_entity.type
_entity.pdbx_description
1 polymer ?
#
loop_
_entity_poly.entity_id
_entity_poly.type
_entity_poly.pdbx_seq_one_letter_code
_entity_poly.pdbx_strand_id
1 'polypeptide(L)'
;RDPEMSRGLGDVYKRQLYCYPEEITDELIKVIKTEEKVCNYIDMPIQHSENRILQRMGRRTSREDLVAVIKKLRKEIPDITIRTTLITGFPGESQEDHEGLMNFVEECQFDRLGVFTYSPEEDTLAATFEDQIDEEVKEERRDELMSLQQEISYEHTQQLVGKTIKVMVEGYLFEDDIYVGRSYMDAPKVDGCVFINSPEELMTCLLYTSDAADD
;
A
#
# COMPACT_ATOMS: atom_id res chain seq x y z
N ARG A 1 -21.79 -3.56 8.65
CA ARG A 1 -21.92 -2.18 8.15
C ARG A 1 -22.57 -1.36 9.26
N ASP A 2 -21.82 -0.46 9.87
CA ASP A 2 -22.36 0.45 10.87
C ASP A 2 -22.62 1.81 10.19
N PRO A 3 -23.89 2.11 9.79
CA PRO A 3 -24.21 3.35 9.11
C PRO A 3 -24.18 4.57 10.03
N GLU A 4 -24.09 4.38 11.36
CA GLU A 4 -24.06 5.48 12.31
C GLU A 4 -22.66 6.07 12.48
N MET A 5 -21.61 5.26 12.41
CA MET A 5 -20.22 5.74 12.41
C MET A 5 -19.88 6.64 11.20
N SER A 6 -20.61 6.49 10.10
CA SER A 6 -20.44 7.31 8.89
C SER A 6 -21.15 8.67 8.95
N ARG A 7 -22.04 8.90 9.93
CA ARG A 7 -22.89 10.09 9.99
C ARG A 7 -22.46 11.13 11.03
N GLY A 8 -21.59 10.76 11.95
CA GLY A 8 -21.33 11.57 13.15
C GLY A 8 -20.10 12.47 13.11
N LEU A 9 -19.16 12.20 12.22
CA LEU A 9 -17.89 12.93 12.16
C LEU A 9 -17.80 13.67 10.84
N GLY A 10 -17.97 14.98 10.85
CA GLY A 10 -17.97 15.85 9.67
C GLY A 10 -16.69 15.80 8.83
N ASP A 11 -15.57 15.34 9.41
CA ASP A 11 -14.24 15.33 8.82
C ASP A 11 -13.67 13.92 8.58
N VAL A 12 -14.53 12.94 8.27
CA VAL A 12 -14.09 11.57 7.99
C VAL A 12 -13.52 11.49 6.59
N TYR A 13 -12.23 11.14 6.50
CA TYR A 13 -11.60 10.78 5.24
C TYR A 13 -11.99 9.38 4.79
N LYS A 14 -12.17 9.20 3.48
CA LYS A 14 -12.44 7.91 2.84
C LYS A 14 -11.22 7.45 2.07
N ARG A 15 -10.84 6.18 2.25
CA ARG A 15 -9.79 5.51 1.47
C ARG A 15 -10.40 4.42 0.62
N GLN A 16 -9.84 4.21 -0.57
CA GLN A 16 -10.16 3.09 -1.43
C GLN A 16 -9.25 1.92 -1.06
N LEU A 17 -9.85 0.82 -0.61
CA LEU A 17 -9.16 -0.41 -0.28
C LEU A 17 -9.63 -1.54 -1.21
N TYR A 18 -8.70 -2.45 -1.55
CA TYR A 18 -8.96 -3.64 -2.37
C TYR A 18 -9.54 -3.33 -3.76
N CYS A 19 -8.99 -2.32 -4.44
CA CYS A 19 -9.38 -2.00 -5.81
C CYS A 19 -8.68 -2.93 -6.80
N TYR A 20 -9.45 -3.55 -7.68
CA TYR A 20 -8.86 -4.25 -8.82
C TYR A 20 -8.32 -3.25 -9.85
N PRO A 21 -7.13 -3.49 -10.44
CA PRO A 21 -6.54 -2.57 -11.42
C PRO A 21 -7.47 -2.25 -12.59
N GLU A 22 -8.21 -3.26 -13.08
CA GLU A 22 -9.18 -3.13 -14.18
C GLU A 22 -10.42 -2.31 -13.84
N GLU A 23 -10.70 -2.08 -12.55
CA GLU A 23 -11.83 -1.27 -12.07
C GLU A 23 -11.45 0.20 -11.83
N ILE A 24 -10.20 0.59 -12.09
CA ILE A 24 -9.73 1.96 -11.92
C ILE A 24 -10.08 2.78 -13.15
N THR A 25 -11.28 3.35 -13.12
CA THR A 25 -11.83 4.18 -14.21
C THR A 25 -11.38 5.65 -14.10
N ASP A 26 -11.56 6.39 -15.18
CA ASP A 26 -11.30 7.84 -15.20
C ASP A 26 -12.20 8.61 -14.22
N GLU A 27 -13.44 8.15 -14.04
CA GLU A 27 -14.37 8.69 -13.07
C GLU A 27 -13.87 8.50 -11.64
N LEU A 28 -13.35 7.31 -11.31
CA LEU A 28 -12.77 7.04 -9.99
C LEU A 28 -11.55 7.94 -9.73
N ILE A 29 -10.64 8.04 -10.70
CA ILE A 29 -9.45 8.91 -10.60
C ILE A 29 -9.88 10.36 -10.39
N LYS A 30 -10.91 10.83 -11.15
CA LYS A 30 -11.45 12.17 -10.98
C LYS A 30 -12.02 12.39 -9.59
N VAL A 31 -12.79 11.45 -9.05
CA VAL A 31 -13.35 11.54 -7.68
C VAL A 31 -12.24 11.63 -6.63
N ILE A 32 -11.22 10.75 -6.71
CA ILE A 32 -10.08 10.80 -5.78
C ILE A 32 -9.40 12.18 -5.84
N LYS A 33 -9.20 12.72 -7.05
CA LYS A 33 -8.52 13.99 -7.30
C LYS A 33 -9.30 15.22 -6.80
N THR A 34 -10.64 15.19 -6.86
CA THR A 34 -11.47 16.41 -6.67
C THR A 34 -12.22 16.45 -5.35
N GLU A 35 -12.44 15.31 -4.70
CA GLU A 35 -13.25 15.24 -3.49
C GLU A 35 -12.37 15.35 -2.24
N GLU A 36 -12.44 16.47 -1.55
CA GLU A 36 -11.62 16.76 -0.34
C GLU A 36 -11.73 15.70 0.77
N LYS A 37 -12.84 14.98 0.84
CA LYS A 37 -13.06 13.90 1.83
C LYS A 37 -12.54 12.53 1.38
N VAL A 38 -12.03 12.44 0.17
CA VAL A 38 -11.40 11.23 -0.36
C VAL A 38 -9.90 11.41 -0.28
N CYS A 39 -9.21 10.50 0.41
CA CYS A 39 -7.77 10.52 0.49
C CYS A 39 -7.15 10.26 -0.89
N ASN A 40 -6.04 10.94 -1.19
CA ASN A 40 -5.17 10.60 -2.32
C ASN A 40 -4.42 9.29 -2.00
N TYR A 41 -5.18 8.22 -1.86
CA TYR A 41 -4.74 6.90 -1.46
C TYR A 41 -5.54 5.83 -2.18
N ILE A 42 -4.85 4.83 -2.71
CA ILE A 42 -5.46 3.66 -3.32
C ILE A 42 -4.71 2.39 -2.91
N ASP A 43 -5.44 1.37 -2.48
CA ASP A 43 -4.91 0.03 -2.26
C ASP A 43 -5.37 -0.87 -3.41
N MET A 44 -4.39 -1.33 -4.17
CA MET A 44 -4.57 -2.07 -5.41
C MET A 44 -3.75 -3.37 -5.36
N PRO A 45 -4.29 -4.45 -4.78
CA PRO A 45 -3.58 -5.73 -4.68
C PRO A 45 -3.37 -6.37 -6.07
N ILE A 46 -2.19 -6.21 -6.65
CA ILE A 46 -1.88 -6.73 -7.99
C ILE A 46 -1.45 -8.19 -7.98
N GLN A 47 -0.95 -8.70 -6.87
CA GLN A 47 -0.49 -10.05 -6.56
C GLN A 47 0.84 -10.42 -7.20
N HIS A 48 1.09 -10.11 -8.47
CA HIS A 48 2.34 -10.35 -9.20
C HIS A 48 2.47 -9.38 -10.37
N SER A 49 3.65 -9.32 -11.02
CA SER A 49 3.87 -8.50 -12.22
C SER A 49 4.06 -9.31 -13.50
N GLU A 50 4.49 -10.57 -13.39
CA GLU A 50 4.82 -11.36 -14.56
C GLU A 50 3.56 -11.98 -15.19
N ASN A 51 3.36 -11.71 -16.49
CA ASN A 51 2.14 -12.10 -17.23
C ASN A 51 1.83 -13.59 -17.11
N ARG A 52 2.85 -14.44 -17.14
CA ARG A 52 2.71 -15.89 -17.00
C ARG A 52 2.13 -16.28 -15.65
N ILE A 53 2.59 -15.66 -14.58
CA ILE A 53 2.13 -15.92 -13.21
C ILE A 53 0.75 -15.30 -12.99
N LEU A 54 0.52 -14.08 -13.44
CA LEU A 54 -0.80 -13.43 -13.39
C LEU A 54 -1.88 -14.28 -14.06
N GLN A 55 -1.61 -14.86 -15.23
CA GLN A 55 -2.52 -15.77 -15.92
C GLN A 55 -2.79 -17.03 -15.11
N ARG A 56 -1.78 -17.63 -14.47
CA ARG A 56 -1.93 -18.80 -13.60
C ARG A 56 -2.73 -18.49 -12.33
N MET A 57 -2.63 -17.26 -11.83
CA MET A 57 -3.45 -16.73 -10.71
C MET A 57 -4.89 -16.38 -11.15
N GLY A 58 -5.23 -16.50 -12.44
CA GLY A 58 -6.53 -16.11 -12.98
C GLY A 58 -6.74 -14.60 -13.07
N ARG A 59 -5.67 -13.81 -13.06
CA ARG A 59 -5.75 -12.36 -13.22
C ARG A 59 -5.96 -11.99 -14.69
N ARG A 60 -6.70 -10.91 -14.91
CA ARG A 60 -7.03 -10.41 -16.25
C ARG A 60 -6.10 -9.30 -16.74
N THR A 61 -5.41 -8.65 -15.80
CA THR A 61 -4.46 -7.57 -16.10
C THR A 61 -3.11 -8.14 -16.50
N SER A 62 -2.46 -7.47 -17.44
CA SER A 62 -1.06 -7.69 -17.82
C SER A 62 -0.11 -6.74 -17.06
N ARG A 63 1.20 -7.02 -17.11
CA ARG A 63 2.23 -6.11 -16.60
C ARG A 63 2.11 -4.72 -17.22
N GLU A 64 1.85 -4.65 -18.52
CA GLU A 64 1.70 -3.41 -19.28
C GLU A 64 0.50 -2.60 -18.79
N ASP A 65 -0.63 -3.26 -18.50
CA ASP A 65 -1.82 -2.63 -17.94
C ASP A 65 -1.54 -2.08 -16.54
N LEU A 66 -0.83 -2.84 -15.70
CA LEU A 66 -0.44 -2.41 -14.36
C LEU A 66 0.45 -1.17 -14.39
N VAL A 67 1.49 -1.16 -15.23
CA VAL A 67 2.36 0.00 -15.41
C VAL A 67 1.57 1.21 -15.93
N ALA A 68 0.67 1.00 -16.88
CA ALA A 68 -0.14 2.07 -17.46
C ALA A 68 -1.06 2.72 -16.41
N VAL A 69 -1.76 1.93 -15.59
CA VAL A 69 -2.66 2.45 -14.55
C VAL A 69 -1.89 3.18 -13.45
N ILE A 70 -0.74 2.65 -13.01
CA ILE A 70 0.12 3.29 -12.00
C ILE A 70 0.65 4.65 -12.52
N LYS A 71 1.19 4.68 -13.73
CA LYS A 71 1.66 5.92 -14.37
C LYS A 71 0.53 6.94 -14.52
N LYS A 72 -0.67 6.50 -14.87
CA LYS A 72 -1.85 7.36 -14.99
C LYS A 72 -2.25 7.94 -13.64
N LEU A 73 -2.33 7.12 -12.57
CA LEU A 73 -2.65 7.57 -11.23
C LEU A 73 -1.68 8.66 -10.77
N ARG A 74 -0.38 8.44 -10.89
CA ARG A 74 0.65 9.42 -10.48
C ARG A 74 0.65 10.68 -11.31
N LYS A 75 0.34 10.59 -12.61
CA LYS A 75 0.19 11.76 -13.48
C LYS A 75 -1.00 12.62 -13.10
N GLU A 76 -2.14 11.99 -12.83
CA GLU A 76 -3.40 12.72 -12.53
C GLU A 76 -3.45 13.21 -11.08
N ILE A 77 -2.82 12.51 -10.15
CA ILE A 77 -2.80 12.80 -8.71
C ILE A 77 -1.35 12.69 -8.23
N PRO A 78 -0.54 13.76 -8.32
CA PRO A 78 0.90 13.70 -8.06
C PRO A 78 1.30 13.28 -6.65
N ASP A 79 0.43 13.48 -5.66
CA ASP A 79 0.60 13.11 -4.25
C ASP A 79 -0.16 11.83 -3.87
N ILE A 80 -0.54 11.00 -4.86
CA ILE A 80 -1.24 9.75 -4.58
C ILE A 80 -0.33 8.76 -3.87
N THR A 81 -0.80 8.19 -2.79
CA THR A 81 -0.21 7.03 -2.13
C THR A 81 -0.77 5.76 -2.75
N ILE A 82 0.08 4.95 -3.33
CA ILE A 82 -0.28 3.66 -3.93
C ILE A 82 0.21 2.54 -3.03
N ARG A 83 -0.75 1.82 -2.44
CA ARG A 83 -0.51 0.58 -1.72
C ARG A 83 -0.77 -0.62 -2.63
N THR A 84 0.05 -1.65 -2.50
CA THR A 84 -0.18 -2.92 -3.19
C THR A 84 0.10 -4.11 -2.28
N THR A 85 -0.30 -5.28 -2.75
CA THR A 85 -0.01 -6.57 -2.13
C THR A 85 0.51 -7.51 -3.20
N LEU A 86 1.59 -8.22 -2.88
CA LEU A 86 2.20 -9.23 -3.73
C LEU A 86 2.15 -10.60 -3.06
N ILE A 87 2.15 -11.64 -3.88
CA ILE A 87 2.31 -13.03 -3.48
C ILE A 87 3.56 -13.56 -4.18
N THR A 88 4.51 -14.05 -3.41
CA THR A 88 5.72 -14.69 -3.90
C THR A 88 5.68 -16.20 -3.69
N GLY A 89 6.42 -16.94 -4.52
CA GLY A 89 6.42 -18.40 -4.45
C GLY A 89 5.14 -19.06 -4.92
N PHE A 90 4.37 -18.40 -5.80
CA PHE A 90 3.23 -19.02 -6.45
C PHE A 90 3.71 -20.22 -7.30
N PRO A 91 2.96 -21.35 -7.37
CA PRO A 91 3.36 -22.52 -8.12
C PRO A 91 3.84 -22.19 -9.53
N GLY A 92 5.05 -22.63 -9.87
CA GLY A 92 5.71 -22.39 -11.14
C GLY A 92 6.42 -21.04 -11.29
N GLU A 93 6.47 -20.19 -10.28
CA GLU A 93 7.27 -18.97 -10.28
C GLU A 93 8.76 -19.32 -10.38
N SER A 94 9.40 -18.95 -11.48
CA SER A 94 10.84 -19.14 -11.70
C SER A 94 11.66 -18.05 -11.03
N GLN A 95 12.98 -18.21 -11.02
CA GLN A 95 13.89 -17.17 -10.58
C GLN A 95 13.80 -15.90 -11.47
N GLU A 96 13.63 -16.08 -12.78
CA GLU A 96 13.42 -14.96 -13.71
C GLU A 96 12.12 -14.18 -13.41
N ASP A 97 11.04 -14.88 -13.04
CA ASP A 97 9.79 -14.22 -12.66
C ASP A 97 9.96 -13.41 -11.39
N HIS A 98 10.70 -13.92 -10.40
CA HIS A 98 11.00 -13.20 -9.17
C HIS A 98 11.86 -11.95 -9.43
N GLU A 99 12.92 -12.07 -10.22
CA GLU A 99 13.75 -10.94 -10.65
C GLU A 99 12.93 -9.90 -11.44
N GLY A 100 12.02 -10.37 -12.29
CA GLY A 100 11.06 -9.52 -13.00
C GLY A 100 10.13 -8.77 -12.05
N LEU A 101 9.69 -9.41 -10.96
CA LEU A 101 8.86 -8.81 -9.92
C LEU A 101 9.64 -7.77 -9.12
N MET A 102 10.89 -8.04 -8.75
CA MET A 102 11.79 -7.09 -8.08
C MET A 102 11.98 -5.82 -8.93
N ASN A 103 12.33 -5.98 -10.21
CA ASN A 103 12.47 -4.86 -11.16
C ASN A 103 11.17 -4.05 -11.31
N PHE A 104 10.01 -4.73 -11.25
CA PHE A 104 8.72 -4.05 -11.31
C PHE A 104 8.45 -3.21 -10.07
N VAL A 105 8.78 -3.71 -8.87
CA VAL A 105 8.65 -2.96 -7.61
C VAL A 105 9.55 -1.72 -7.64
N GLU A 106 10.80 -1.88 -8.11
CA GLU A 106 11.75 -0.78 -8.28
C GLU A 106 11.26 0.25 -9.32
N GLU A 107 10.70 -0.18 -10.47
CA GLU A 107 10.12 0.73 -11.47
C GLU A 107 8.90 1.48 -10.94
N CYS A 108 8.01 0.79 -10.23
CA CYS A 108 6.73 1.33 -9.80
C CYS A 108 6.81 2.19 -8.54
N GLN A 109 7.85 2.00 -7.71
CA GLN A 109 8.08 2.81 -6.50
C GLN A 109 6.84 2.91 -5.60
N PHE A 110 6.31 1.76 -5.19
CA PHE A 110 5.11 1.74 -4.34
C PHE A 110 5.35 2.42 -2.99
N ASP A 111 4.38 3.20 -2.54
CA ASP A 111 4.46 3.89 -1.26
C ASP A 111 4.29 2.92 -0.08
N ARG A 112 3.45 1.92 -0.26
CA ARG A 112 3.19 0.84 0.71
C ARG A 112 3.08 -0.50 -0.02
N LEU A 113 3.77 -1.51 0.49
CA LEU A 113 3.76 -2.86 -0.06
C LEU A 113 3.66 -3.89 1.05
N GLY A 114 2.76 -4.85 0.90
CA GLY A 114 2.73 -6.08 1.68
C GLY A 114 3.09 -7.27 0.79
N VAL A 115 4.00 -8.13 1.24
CA VAL A 115 4.38 -9.36 0.54
C VAL A 115 4.00 -10.57 1.38
N PHE A 116 3.29 -11.50 0.76
CA PHE A 116 2.91 -12.77 1.37
C PHE A 116 3.51 -13.93 0.61
N THR A 117 3.94 -14.97 1.30
CA THR A 117 4.26 -16.26 0.67
C THR A 117 2.97 -16.93 0.22
N TYR A 118 3.01 -17.61 -0.93
CA TYR A 118 1.88 -18.42 -1.36
C TYR A 118 1.64 -19.57 -0.37
N SER A 119 0.39 -19.69 0.10
CA SER A 119 -0.10 -20.80 0.91
C SER A 119 -1.15 -21.58 0.10
N PRO A 120 -1.01 -22.91 -0.03
CA PRO A 120 -2.01 -23.72 -0.72
C PRO A 120 -3.29 -23.82 0.12
N GLU A 121 -4.40 -23.31 -0.41
CA GLU A 121 -5.73 -23.39 0.20
C GLU A 121 -6.49 -24.58 -0.35
N GLU A 122 -7.16 -25.32 0.52
CA GLU A 122 -8.02 -26.45 0.12
C GLU A 122 -9.04 -26.01 -0.94
N ASP A 123 -9.34 -26.92 -1.87
CA ASP A 123 -10.29 -26.70 -2.97
C ASP A 123 -9.90 -25.63 -4.01
N THR A 124 -8.69 -25.11 -3.97
CA THR A 124 -8.20 -24.19 -5.02
C THR A 124 -7.44 -24.95 -6.11
N LEU A 125 -7.57 -24.46 -7.37
CA LEU A 125 -6.82 -25.03 -8.50
C LEU A 125 -5.30 -24.92 -8.28
N ALA A 126 -4.82 -23.84 -7.70
CA ALA A 126 -3.40 -23.61 -7.45
C ALA A 126 -2.79 -24.65 -6.48
N ALA A 127 -3.57 -25.16 -5.53
CA ALA A 127 -3.12 -26.23 -4.62
C ALA A 127 -2.87 -27.56 -5.35
N THR A 128 -3.45 -27.76 -6.54
CA THR A 128 -3.27 -28.97 -7.34
C THR A 128 -2.12 -28.89 -8.34
N PHE A 129 -1.44 -27.78 -8.45
CA PHE A 129 -0.30 -27.61 -9.36
C PHE A 129 0.90 -28.42 -8.83
N GLU A 130 1.58 -29.14 -9.74
CA GLU A 130 2.71 -30.00 -9.37
C GLU A 130 4.00 -29.23 -9.09
N ASP A 131 4.13 -28.02 -9.65
CA ASP A 131 5.31 -27.15 -9.57
C ASP A 131 5.26 -26.20 -8.36
N GLN A 132 4.98 -26.78 -7.18
CA GLN A 132 5.02 -26.05 -5.90
C GLN A 132 6.45 -25.61 -5.59
N ILE A 133 6.58 -24.47 -4.95
CA ILE A 133 7.86 -23.89 -4.53
C ILE A 133 8.13 -24.26 -3.07
N ASP A 134 9.38 -24.56 -2.74
CA ASP A 134 9.80 -24.83 -1.37
C ASP A 134 9.60 -23.62 -0.48
N GLU A 135 9.19 -23.86 0.78
CA GLU A 135 8.84 -22.78 1.72
C GLU A 135 10.03 -21.84 1.99
N GLU A 136 11.24 -22.39 2.10
CA GLU A 136 12.47 -21.63 2.30
C GLU A 136 12.71 -20.64 1.16
N VAL A 137 12.48 -21.05 -0.10
CA VAL A 137 12.58 -20.17 -1.28
C VAL A 137 11.51 -19.08 -1.28
N LYS A 138 10.29 -19.40 -0.86
CA LYS A 138 9.21 -18.40 -0.75
C LYS A 138 9.56 -17.33 0.29
N GLU A 139 10.07 -17.75 1.45
CA GLU A 139 10.47 -16.83 2.52
C GLU A 139 11.64 -15.94 2.08
N GLU A 140 12.66 -16.50 1.43
CA GLU A 140 13.78 -15.74 0.89
C GLU A 140 13.29 -14.65 -0.10
N ARG A 141 12.46 -15.02 -1.08
CA ARG A 141 11.89 -14.09 -2.04
C ARG A 141 11.03 -13.00 -1.40
N ARG A 142 10.24 -13.34 -0.37
CA ARG A 142 9.48 -12.35 0.42
C ARG A 142 10.42 -11.35 1.07
N ASP A 143 11.48 -11.84 1.71
CA ASP A 143 12.40 -11.01 2.47
C ASP A 143 13.22 -10.08 1.55
N GLU A 144 13.58 -10.53 0.35
CA GLU A 144 14.21 -9.69 -0.70
C GLU A 144 13.27 -8.55 -1.14
N LEU A 145 12.00 -8.86 -1.46
CA LEU A 145 11.00 -7.85 -1.83
C LEU A 145 10.71 -6.86 -0.69
N MET A 146 10.64 -7.34 0.54
CA MET A 146 10.42 -6.48 1.70
C MET A 146 11.61 -5.58 1.98
N SER A 147 12.84 -6.08 1.79
CA SER A 147 14.07 -5.27 1.91
C SER A 147 14.11 -4.16 0.87
N LEU A 148 13.83 -4.47 -0.39
CA LEU A 148 13.71 -3.45 -1.44
C LEU A 148 12.65 -2.40 -1.11
N GLN A 149 11.47 -2.85 -0.62
CA GLN A 149 10.42 -1.91 -0.25
C GLN A 149 10.79 -1.02 0.94
N GLN A 150 11.57 -1.52 1.89
CA GLN A 150 12.08 -0.69 3.00
C GLN A 150 12.95 0.46 2.50
N GLU A 151 13.84 0.19 1.53
CA GLU A 151 14.68 1.23 0.89
C GLU A 151 13.81 2.27 0.18
N ILE A 152 12.84 1.84 -0.64
CA ILE A 152 11.89 2.73 -1.33
C ILE A 152 11.09 3.57 -0.33
N SER A 153 10.59 2.95 0.74
CA SER A 153 9.80 3.63 1.77
C SER A 153 10.62 4.66 2.53
N TYR A 154 11.89 4.36 2.80
CA TYR A 154 12.82 5.30 3.41
C TYR A 154 13.05 6.52 2.51
N GLU A 155 13.32 6.31 1.22
CA GLU A 155 13.50 7.40 0.26
C GLU A 155 12.26 8.30 0.16
N HIS A 156 11.06 7.70 0.13
CA HIS A 156 9.80 8.46 0.13
C HIS A 156 9.62 9.27 1.42
N THR A 157 9.97 8.69 2.57
CA THR A 157 9.89 9.39 3.86
C THR A 157 10.87 10.56 3.91
N GLN A 158 12.10 10.39 3.42
CA GLN A 158 13.08 11.48 3.33
C GLN A 158 12.58 12.66 2.47
N GLN A 159 11.78 12.41 1.45
CA GLN A 159 11.17 13.47 0.64
C GLN A 159 10.09 14.27 1.38
N LEU A 160 9.62 13.80 2.53
CA LEU A 160 8.67 14.52 3.38
C LEU A 160 9.34 15.49 4.35
N VAL A 161 10.63 15.31 4.62
CA VAL A 161 11.39 16.18 5.54
C VAL A 161 11.23 17.66 5.14
N GLY A 162 10.88 18.49 6.10
CA GLY A 162 10.60 19.91 5.91
C GLY A 162 9.23 20.24 5.28
N LYS A 163 8.38 19.24 5.06
CA LYS A 163 6.98 19.47 4.61
C LYS A 163 6.03 19.44 5.80
N THR A 164 4.99 20.24 5.72
CA THR A 164 3.89 20.20 6.70
C THR A 164 2.82 19.21 6.21
N ILE A 165 2.50 18.22 7.03
CA ILE A 165 1.49 17.22 6.76
C ILE A 165 0.32 17.28 7.74
N LYS A 166 -0.86 16.85 7.33
CA LYS A 166 -2.01 16.70 8.22
C LYS A 166 -2.00 15.31 8.83
N VAL A 167 -2.09 15.23 10.15
CA VAL A 167 -2.10 13.98 10.90
C VAL A 167 -3.33 13.92 11.80
N MET A 168 -3.94 12.75 11.89
CA MET A 168 -4.99 12.44 12.85
C MET A 168 -4.36 11.77 14.06
N VAL A 169 -4.43 12.40 15.23
CA VAL A 169 -3.92 11.83 16.47
C VAL A 169 -4.79 10.66 16.89
N GLU A 170 -4.19 9.50 17.15
CA GLU A 170 -4.88 8.27 17.56
C GLU A 170 -4.61 7.88 19.01
N GLY A 171 -3.49 8.29 19.57
CA GLY A 171 -3.10 7.94 20.92
C GLY A 171 -1.90 8.70 21.43
N TYR A 172 -1.48 8.36 22.65
CA TYR A 172 -0.33 8.89 23.34
C TYR A 172 0.47 7.77 23.99
N LEU A 173 1.76 7.73 23.77
CA LEU A 173 2.67 6.78 24.37
C LEU A 173 3.32 7.42 25.60
N PHE A 174 2.86 7.03 26.79
CA PHE A 174 3.28 7.64 28.07
C PHE A 174 4.76 7.40 28.39
N GLU A 175 5.34 6.29 27.91
CA GLU A 175 6.73 5.94 28.19
C GLU A 175 7.70 6.84 27.41
N ASP A 176 7.32 7.24 26.20
CA ASP A 176 8.15 8.02 25.28
C ASP A 176 7.78 9.50 25.22
N ASP A 177 6.66 9.89 25.88
CA ASP A 177 6.12 11.26 25.88
C ASP A 177 5.80 11.79 24.47
N ILE A 178 5.25 10.90 23.60
CA ILE A 178 4.93 11.24 22.21
C ILE A 178 3.50 10.81 21.84
N TYR A 179 2.90 11.57 20.93
CA TYR A 179 1.63 11.19 20.32
C TYR A 179 1.86 10.27 19.13
N VAL A 180 0.89 9.40 18.88
CA VAL A 180 0.84 8.53 17.70
C VAL A 180 -0.36 8.94 16.87
N GLY A 181 -0.14 9.08 15.58
CA GLY A 181 -1.18 9.42 14.63
C GLY A 181 -0.95 8.77 13.27
N ARG A 182 -1.74 9.15 12.32
CA ARG A 182 -1.60 8.74 10.92
C ARG A 182 -1.98 9.87 9.98
N SER A 183 -1.33 9.88 8.83
CA SER A 183 -1.64 10.79 7.74
C SER A 183 -2.68 10.18 6.77
N TYR A 184 -2.98 10.90 5.68
CA TYR A 184 -3.79 10.34 4.60
C TYR A 184 -3.09 9.16 3.90
N MET A 185 -1.77 9.07 4.01
CA MET A 185 -0.93 8.04 3.39
C MET A 185 -0.98 6.69 4.11
N ASP A 186 -1.62 6.63 5.30
CA ASP A 186 -1.53 5.46 6.18
C ASP A 186 -2.94 4.88 6.44
N ALA A 187 -3.17 3.65 6.03
CA ALA A 187 -4.40 2.94 6.34
C ALA A 187 -4.39 2.44 7.80
N PRO A 188 -5.49 2.60 8.55
CA PRO A 188 -5.57 2.19 9.95
C PRO A 188 -5.23 0.71 10.15
N LYS A 189 -4.33 0.40 11.09
CA LYS A 189 -3.94 -0.98 11.48
C LYS A 189 -3.27 -1.80 10.38
N VAL A 190 -2.94 -1.21 9.25
CA VAL A 190 -2.33 -1.89 8.10
C VAL A 190 -0.98 -1.29 7.76
N ASP A 191 -0.95 0.03 7.61
CA ASP A 191 0.26 0.79 7.31
C ASP A 191 0.93 1.29 8.61
N GLY A 192 2.01 2.04 8.48
CA GLY A 192 2.73 2.64 9.61
C GLY A 192 1.95 3.72 10.36
N CYS A 193 2.63 4.36 11.28
CA CYS A 193 2.11 5.49 12.04
C CYS A 193 3.08 6.67 11.98
N VAL A 194 2.60 7.83 12.37
CA VAL A 194 3.38 9.06 12.52
C VAL A 194 3.56 9.32 14.01
N PHE A 195 4.80 9.45 14.45
CA PHE A 195 5.13 9.92 15.79
C PHE A 195 5.12 11.45 15.81
N ILE A 196 4.48 12.03 16.83
CA ILE A 196 4.29 13.48 16.90
C ILE A 196 4.80 13.96 18.25
N ASN A 197 5.80 14.81 18.21
CA ASN A 197 6.28 15.53 19.39
C ASN A 197 5.55 16.86 19.47
N SER A 198 4.88 17.15 20.59
CA SER A 198 4.13 18.38 20.79
C SER A 198 4.25 18.84 22.24
N PRO A 199 4.59 20.12 22.48
CA PRO A 199 4.57 20.70 23.82
C PRO A 199 3.14 20.97 24.33
N GLU A 200 2.13 20.88 23.44
CA GLU A 200 0.73 21.10 23.76
C GLU A 200 -0.03 19.76 23.85
N GLU A 201 -1.05 19.71 24.69
CA GLU A 201 -1.92 18.56 24.79
C GLU A 201 -2.77 18.44 23.51
N LEU A 202 -2.62 17.29 22.81
CA LEU A 202 -3.38 16.97 21.59
C LEU A 202 -4.55 16.05 21.92
N MET A 203 -5.70 16.35 21.34
CA MET A 203 -6.88 15.50 21.48
C MET A 203 -6.91 14.40 20.42
N THR A 204 -7.24 13.19 20.81
CA THR A 204 -7.42 12.07 19.87
C THR A 204 -8.60 12.29 18.94
N CYS A 205 -8.54 11.67 17.76
CA CYS A 205 -9.54 11.78 16.69
C CYS A 205 -9.69 13.20 16.08
N LEU A 206 -8.75 14.09 16.32
CA LEU A 206 -8.68 15.38 15.66
C LEU A 206 -7.51 15.42 14.66
N LEU A 207 -7.66 16.26 13.64
CA LEU A 207 -6.64 16.53 12.63
C LEU A 207 -5.79 17.73 13.05
N TYR A 208 -4.49 17.56 13.03
CA TYR A 208 -3.49 18.60 13.27
C TYR A 208 -2.57 18.71 12.07
N THR A 209 -1.87 19.83 11.96
CA THR A 209 -0.73 19.98 11.04
C THR A 209 0.55 19.73 11.80
N SER A 210 1.44 18.92 11.24
CA SER A 210 2.75 18.63 11.81
C SER A 210 3.82 18.82 10.74
N ASP A 211 4.95 19.38 11.13
CA ASP A 211 6.13 19.47 10.29
C ASP A 211 6.87 18.14 10.35
N ALA A 212 7.20 17.60 9.18
CA ALA A 212 8.00 16.38 9.11
C ALA A 212 9.45 16.72 9.46
N ALA A 213 9.97 16.07 10.50
CA ALA A 213 11.35 16.24 10.96
C ALA A 213 12.25 15.15 10.36
N ASP A 214 13.54 15.44 10.30
CA ASP A 214 14.62 14.48 10.03
C ASP A 214 15.06 13.91 11.39
N ASP A 215 14.84 12.63 11.63
CA ASP A 215 15.25 11.93 12.85
C ASP A 215 16.50 11.07 12.60
#